data_194052cfe96730b2593303c6f9d0685d
#
_entry.id   194052cfe96730b2593303c6f9d0685d
#
_cell.length_a   1.000
_cell.length_b   1.000
_cell.length_c   1.000
_cell.angle_alpha   90.00
_cell.angle_beta   90.00
_cell.angle_gamma   90.00
#
_symmetry.space_group_name_H-M   'P 1'
#
loop_
_entity.id
_entity.type
_entity.pdbx_description
1 polymer ?
#
loop_
_entity_poly.entity_id
_entity_poly.type
_entity_poly.pdbx_seq_one_letter_code
_entity_poly.pdbx_strand_id
1 'polypeptide(L)'
;MQYDSRQKQKGFTLIELVVVIAILGILAAFALPRFAQLSEQAHQSSIRATSGALSAGVALVKAQWVTNGTTGAVAAVDGFGNDNVAVNAEGWATSTNGNTGAPNANRCLQIWEGLLQSNAPEAALAAANDTEYLVGLSGNDCEYEYLLDEQGSTIIYDTDTGEITTTIN
;
A
#
# COMPACT_ATOMS: atom_id res chain seq x y z
N MET A 1 -19.56 -4.28 -69.73
CA MET A 1 -18.31 -5.04 -69.44
C MET A 1 -17.82 -4.66 -68.06
N GLN A 2 -18.02 -5.55 -67.09
CA GLN A 2 -17.48 -5.33 -65.71
C GLN A 2 -16.11 -5.97 -65.65
N TYR A 3 -15.07 -5.17 -65.41
CA TYR A 3 -13.73 -5.65 -65.11
C TYR A 3 -13.69 -6.07 -63.63
N ASP A 4 -13.65 -7.38 -63.42
CA ASP A 4 -13.41 -8.00 -62.08
C ASP A 4 -11.91 -7.94 -61.77
N SER A 5 -11.51 -6.95 -61.00
CA SER A 5 -10.10 -6.84 -60.55
C SER A 5 -9.87 -7.79 -59.37
N ARG A 6 -9.54 -9.04 -59.65
CA ARG A 6 -9.05 -9.98 -58.63
C ARG A 6 -7.76 -9.45 -58.03
N GLN A 7 -7.84 -8.85 -56.85
CA GLN A 7 -6.69 -8.55 -56.04
C GLN A 7 -5.95 -9.88 -55.66
N LYS A 8 -4.73 -10.04 -56.11
CA LYS A 8 -3.88 -11.16 -55.71
C LYS A 8 -3.58 -11.04 -54.21
N GLN A 9 -4.19 -11.88 -53.39
CA GLN A 9 -3.85 -12.02 -51.97
C GLN A 9 -2.44 -12.61 -51.90
N LYS A 10 -1.48 -11.82 -51.39
CA LYS A 10 -0.13 -12.28 -51.09
C LYS A 10 -0.16 -12.96 -49.71
N GLY A 11 0.09 -14.25 -49.65
CA GLY A 11 0.26 -14.98 -48.39
C GLY A 11 1.66 -14.77 -47.81
N PHE A 12 1.78 -14.85 -46.48
CA PHE A 12 3.08 -14.86 -45.81
C PHE A 12 3.83 -16.15 -46.09
N THR A 13 5.17 -16.04 -46.27
CA THR A 13 6.03 -17.20 -46.35
C THR A 13 6.33 -17.76 -44.95
N LEU A 14 6.57 -19.07 -44.87
CA LEU A 14 6.90 -19.73 -43.61
C LEU A 14 8.22 -19.14 -43.02
N ILE A 15 9.18 -18.77 -43.87
CA ILE A 15 10.46 -18.20 -43.41
C ILE A 15 10.29 -16.80 -42.82
N GLU A 16 9.38 -15.96 -43.34
CA GLU A 16 9.06 -14.64 -42.76
C GLU A 16 8.51 -14.81 -41.36
N LEU A 17 7.64 -15.79 -41.13
CA LEU A 17 7.10 -16.05 -39.80
C LEU A 17 8.17 -16.54 -38.82
N VAL A 18 9.02 -17.49 -39.26
CA VAL A 18 10.09 -18.06 -38.42
C VAL A 18 11.11 -17.01 -38.02
N VAL A 19 11.50 -16.13 -38.92
CA VAL A 19 12.46 -15.05 -38.63
C VAL A 19 11.86 -14.06 -37.61
N VAL A 20 10.59 -13.71 -37.74
CA VAL A 20 9.94 -12.81 -36.81
C VAL A 20 9.87 -13.40 -35.37
N ILE A 21 9.45 -14.67 -35.25
CA ILE A 21 9.41 -15.29 -33.91
C ILE A 21 10.79 -15.49 -33.30
N ALA A 22 11.83 -15.73 -34.12
CA ALA A 22 13.21 -15.83 -33.65
C ALA A 22 13.71 -14.49 -33.10
N ILE A 23 13.44 -13.37 -33.78
CA ILE A 23 13.79 -12.02 -33.31
C ILE A 23 13.00 -11.67 -32.03
N LEU A 24 11.70 -11.94 -32.01
CA LEU A 24 10.87 -11.71 -30.83
C LEU A 24 11.33 -12.52 -29.63
N GLY A 25 11.76 -13.79 -29.84
CA GLY A 25 12.33 -14.63 -28.79
C GLY A 25 13.59 -14.03 -28.16
N ILE A 26 14.50 -13.51 -29.01
CA ILE A 26 15.72 -12.85 -28.53
C ILE A 26 15.38 -11.58 -27.73
N LEU A 27 14.48 -10.73 -28.24
CA LEU A 27 14.07 -9.51 -27.56
C LEU A 27 13.39 -9.82 -26.23
N ALA A 28 12.51 -10.84 -26.19
CA ALA A 28 11.82 -11.26 -24.96
C ALA A 28 12.80 -11.74 -23.89
N ALA A 29 13.86 -12.48 -24.28
CA ALA A 29 14.88 -12.97 -23.35
C ALA A 29 15.59 -11.85 -22.58
N PHE A 30 15.78 -10.67 -23.18
CA PHE A 30 16.34 -9.49 -22.51
C PHE A 30 15.31 -8.64 -21.79
N ALA A 31 14.05 -8.62 -22.24
CA ALA A 31 13.00 -7.80 -21.68
C ALA A 31 12.45 -8.37 -20.36
N LEU A 32 12.22 -9.68 -20.28
CA LEU A 32 11.61 -10.32 -19.11
C LEU A 32 12.34 -10.05 -17.79
N PRO A 33 13.69 -10.18 -17.68
CA PRO A 33 14.38 -9.87 -16.43
C PRO A 33 14.27 -8.39 -16.04
N ARG A 34 14.19 -7.48 -17.02
CA ARG A 34 14.04 -6.04 -16.76
C ARG A 34 12.65 -5.71 -16.23
N PHE A 35 11.62 -6.35 -16.77
CA PHE A 35 10.25 -6.16 -16.24
C PHE A 35 10.12 -6.68 -14.82
N ALA A 36 10.70 -7.82 -14.48
CA ALA A 36 10.70 -8.34 -13.13
C ALA A 36 11.37 -7.37 -12.13
N GLN A 37 12.53 -6.79 -12.49
CA GLN A 37 13.21 -5.79 -11.66
C GLN A 37 12.38 -4.50 -11.48
N LEU A 38 11.69 -4.04 -12.53
CA LEU A 38 10.83 -2.86 -12.47
C LEU A 38 9.61 -3.09 -11.57
N SER A 39 9.01 -4.28 -11.64
CA SER A 39 7.89 -4.67 -10.77
C SER A 39 8.32 -4.63 -9.31
N GLU A 40 9.46 -5.22 -8.97
CA GLU A 40 10.02 -5.21 -7.62
C GLU A 40 10.26 -3.79 -7.10
N GLN A 41 10.89 -2.94 -7.91
CA GLN A 41 11.11 -1.53 -7.56
C GLN A 41 9.80 -0.75 -7.37
N ALA A 42 8.76 -1.09 -8.13
CA ALA A 42 7.44 -0.49 -7.99
C ALA A 42 6.80 -0.86 -6.66
N HIS A 43 6.83 -2.15 -6.25
CA HIS A 43 6.33 -2.60 -4.95
C HIS A 43 7.07 -1.93 -3.79
N GLN A 44 8.39 -1.93 -3.81
CA GLN A 44 9.21 -1.25 -2.80
C GLN A 44 8.91 0.25 -2.70
N SER A 45 8.68 0.92 -3.83
CA SER A 45 8.34 2.34 -3.87
C SER A 45 6.95 2.60 -3.29
N SER A 46 5.99 1.73 -3.58
CA SER A 46 4.63 1.79 -3.02
C SER A 46 4.66 1.65 -1.49
N ILE A 47 5.36 0.63 -0.97
CA ILE A 47 5.50 0.40 0.47
C ILE A 47 6.13 1.61 1.17
N ARG A 48 7.23 2.17 0.61
CA ARG A 48 7.89 3.36 1.19
C ARG A 48 6.98 4.59 1.16
N ALA A 49 6.21 4.78 0.09
CA ALA A 49 5.27 5.89 -0.02
C ALA A 49 4.15 5.78 1.01
N THR A 50 3.57 4.59 1.18
CA THR A 50 2.51 4.30 2.16
C THR A 50 3.01 4.47 3.60
N SER A 51 4.20 3.92 3.92
CA SER A 51 4.85 4.10 5.21
C SER A 51 5.12 5.58 5.53
N GLY A 52 5.60 6.34 4.54
CA GLY A 52 5.80 7.78 4.67
C GLY A 52 4.50 8.55 4.91
N ALA A 53 3.41 8.16 4.22
CA ALA A 53 2.10 8.76 4.40
C ALA A 53 1.54 8.46 5.81
N LEU A 54 1.67 7.22 6.29
CA LEU A 54 1.25 6.82 7.64
C LEU A 54 2.04 7.59 8.70
N SER A 55 3.37 7.71 8.55
CA SER A 55 4.24 8.49 9.43
C SER A 55 3.84 9.97 9.48
N ALA A 56 3.52 10.55 8.33
CA ALA A 56 3.02 11.91 8.26
C ALA A 56 1.66 12.07 8.96
N GLY A 57 0.74 11.11 8.79
CA GLY A 57 -0.55 11.09 9.48
C GLY A 57 -0.40 11.04 11.00
N VAL A 58 0.45 10.14 11.51
CA VAL A 58 0.77 10.03 12.95
C VAL A 58 1.33 11.34 13.49
N ALA A 59 2.29 11.94 12.78
CA ALA A 59 2.89 13.21 13.19
C ALA A 59 1.88 14.37 13.20
N LEU A 60 0.96 14.42 12.23
CA LEU A 60 -0.08 15.44 12.16
C LEU A 60 -1.10 15.32 13.29
N VAL A 61 -1.56 14.10 13.64
CA VAL A 61 -2.43 13.87 14.80
C VAL A 61 -1.76 14.38 16.06
N LYS A 62 -0.49 14.02 16.26
CA LYS A 62 0.30 14.46 17.41
C LYS A 62 0.42 15.99 17.47
N ALA A 63 0.72 16.62 16.32
CA ALA A 63 0.83 18.07 16.23
C ALA A 63 -0.50 18.77 16.55
N GLN A 64 -1.62 18.23 16.06
CA GLN A 64 -2.95 18.77 16.35
C GLN A 64 -3.31 18.62 17.83
N TRP A 65 -3.04 17.44 18.43
CA TRP A 65 -3.25 17.21 19.87
C TRP A 65 -2.47 18.20 20.73
N VAL A 66 -1.20 18.47 20.39
CA VAL A 66 -0.38 19.50 21.08
C VAL A 66 -0.97 20.91 20.87
N THR A 67 -1.38 21.23 19.65
CA THR A 67 -1.95 22.55 19.31
C THR A 67 -3.25 22.83 20.04
N ASN A 68 -4.06 21.80 20.28
CA ASN A 68 -5.29 21.90 21.08
C ASN A 68 -5.02 22.14 22.57
N GLY A 69 -3.74 22.14 23.01
CA GLY A 69 -3.35 22.28 24.40
C GLY A 69 -3.78 21.09 25.28
N THR A 70 -4.07 19.95 24.64
CA THR A 70 -4.55 18.74 25.31
C THR A 70 -3.41 18.06 26.07
N THR A 71 -3.71 17.50 27.22
CA THR A 71 -2.79 16.67 28.01
C THR A 71 -3.49 15.36 28.35
N GLY A 72 -2.76 14.24 28.18
CA GLY A 72 -3.31 12.89 28.40
C GLY A 72 -4.14 12.36 27.24
N ALA A 73 -4.67 11.16 27.44
CA ALA A 73 -5.44 10.46 26.41
C ALA A 73 -6.76 11.16 26.09
N VAL A 74 -7.12 11.23 24.82
CA VAL A 74 -8.41 11.76 24.37
C VAL A 74 -9.08 10.83 23.38
N ALA A 75 -10.39 10.72 23.46
CA ALA A 75 -11.20 9.86 22.60
C ALA A 75 -11.34 10.38 21.17
N ALA A 76 -11.06 11.66 20.94
CA ALA A 76 -11.05 12.28 19.62
C ALA A 76 -10.18 13.54 19.64
N VAL A 77 -9.29 13.70 18.66
CA VAL A 77 -8.50 14.92 18.47
C VAL A 77 -9.30 15.86 17.59
N ASP A 78 -9.78 16.94 18.18
CA ASP A 78 -10.57 17.97 17.50
C ASP A 78 -9.75 18.68 16.41
N GLY A 79 -10.32 18.87 15.23
CA GLY A 79 -9.67 19.49 14.09
C GLY A 79 -8.75 18.56 13.28
N PHE A 80 -8.77 17.24 13.54
CA PHE A 80 -8.04 16.27 12.73
C PHE A 80 -9.00 15.26 12.07
N GLY A 81 -8.88 15.10 10.76
CA GLY A 81 -9.66 14.16 9.97
C GLY A 81 -11.16 14.41 10.11
N ASN A 82 -11.89 13.42 10.59
CA ASN A 82 -13.33 13.47 10.88
C ASN A 82 -13.63 13.72 12.35
N ASP A 83 -12.70 14.30 13.10
CA ASP A 83 -12.82 14.54 14.55
C ASP A 83 -13.10 13.25 15.35
N ASN A 84 -12.49 12.14 14.93
CA ASN A 84 -12.74 10.82 15.52
C ASN A 84 -11.47 10.03 15.87
N VAL A 85 -10.28 10.57 15.63
CA VAL A 85 -9.04 9.88 15.93
C VAL A 85 -8.74 10.02 17.44
N ALA A 86 -8.74 8.89 18.14
CA ALA A 86 -8.35 8.78 19.52
C ALA A 86 -6.82 8.69 19.67
N VAL A 87 -6.29 9.23 20.76
CA VAL A 87 -4.86 9.16 21.08
C VAL A 87 -4.63 8.73 22.52
N ASN A 88 -3.48 8.10 22.79
CA ASN A 88 -3.01 7.75 24.12
C ASN A 88 -2.57 8.98 24.94
N ALA A 89 -2.00 8.75 26.12
CA ALA A 89 -1.57 9.83 27.01
C ALA A 89 -0.41 10.67 26.43
N GLU A 90 0.35 10.11 25.55
CA GLU A 90 1.46 10.72 24.82
C GLU A 90 1.02 11.42 23.53
N GLY A 91 -0.25 11.26 23.11
CA GLY A 91 -0.84 11.86 21.93
C GLY A 91 -0.59 11.06 20.63
N TRP A 92 -0.33 9.76 20.73
CA TRP A 92 -0.19 8.85 19.58
C TRP A 92 -1.53 8.18 19.23
N ALA A 93 -1.81 8.05 17.95
CA ALA A 93 -3.09 7.50 17.47
C ALA A 93 -3.30 6.05 17.93
N THR A 94 -4.51 5.75 18.44
CA THR A 94 -4.88 4.44 18.98
C THR A 94 -6.12 3.82 18.33
N SER A 95 -7.05 4.63 17.82
CA SER A 95 -8.28 4.16 17.17
C SER A 95 -9.05 5.30 16.52
N THR A 96 -10.17 4.97 15.88
CA THR A 96 -11.19 5.97 15.46
C THR A 96 -12.54 5.74 16.13
N ASN A 97 -12.60 4.87 17.14
CA ASN A 97 -13.82 4.56 17.89
C ASN A 97 -13.80 5.10 19.33
N GLY A 98 -12.88 6.01 19.64
CA GLY A 98 -12.74 6.64 20.95
C GLY A 98 -11.94 5.81 21.97
N ASN A 99 -11.40 4.66 21.60
CA ASN A 99 -10.61 3.83 22.49
C ASN A 99 -9.14 4.28 22.49
N THR A 100 -8.63 4.62 23.68
CA THR A 100 -7.27 5.14 23.90
C THR A 100 -6.30 4.10 24.44
N GLY A 101 -6.72 2.83 24.57
CA GLY A 101 -5.90 1.74 25.13
C GLY A 101 -5.04 1.02 24.08
N ALA A 102 -4.43 -0.08 24.53
CA ALA A 102 -3.53 -0.91 23.72
C ALA A 102 -4.16 -1.35 22.37
N PRO A 103 -3.38 -1.50 21.30
CA PRO A 103 -3.89 -1.85 19.99
C PRO A 103 -4.50 -3.25 19.94
N ASN A 104 -5.36 -3.47 18.97
CA ASN A 104 -5.77 -4.76 18.45
C ASN A 104 -5.97 -4.63 16.94
N ALA A 105 -6.08 -5.73 16.22
CA ALA A 105 -6.14 -5.69 14.76
C ALA A 105 -7.25 -4.78 14.21
N ASN A 106 -8.44 -4.74 14.84
CA ASN A 106 -9.52 -3.84 14.43
C ASN A 106 -9.14 -2.35 14.61
N ARG A 107 -8.48 -2.01 15.71
CA ARG A 107 -8.01 -0.63 15.94
C ARG A 107 -6.87 -0.25 15.01
N CYS A 108 -5.99 -1.18 14.70
CA CYS A 108 -4.93 -0.97 13.70
C CYS A 108 -5.52 -0.67 12.31
N LEU A 109 -6.58 -1.38 11.91
CA LEU A 109 -7.32 -1.07 10.69
C LEU A 109 -7.96 0.34 10.76
N GLN A 110 -8.57 0.68 11.88
CA GLN A 110 -9.14 2.02 12.10
C GLN A 110 -8.08 3.13 12.04
N ILE A 111 -6.89 2.91 12.60
CA ILE A 111 -5.76 3.84 12.51
C ILE A 111 -5.35 4.03 11.05
N TRP A 112 -5.20 2.94 10.29
CA TRP A 112 -4.88 2.98 8.87
C TRP A 112 -5.87 3.83 8.08
N GLU A 113 -7.17 3.53 8.19
CA GLU A 113 -8.24 4.26 7.51
C GLU A 113 -8.34 5.73 7.97
N GLY A 114 -8.21 5.97 9.27
CA GLY A 114 -8.33 7.30 9.87
C GLY A 114 -7.17 8.24 9.52
N LEU A 115 -5.96 7.72 9.41
CA LEU A 115 -4.77 8.52 9.11
C LEU A 115 -4.52 8.70 7.62
N LEU A 116 -4.72 7.65 6.80
CA LEU A 116 -4.51 7.69 5.35
C LEU A 116 -5.75 8.18 4.60
N GLN A 117 -6.93 8.14 5.23
CA GLN A 117 -8.20 8.62 4.70
C GLN A 117 -8.59 7.99 3.34
N SER A 118 -9.21 8.75 2.43
CA SER A 118 -9.72 8.26 1.14
C SER A 118 -8.65 7.79 0.15
N ASN A 119 -7.38 8.05 0.43
CA ASN A 119 -6.26 7.62 -0.43
C ASN A 119 -5.52 6.41 0.15
N ALA A 120 -6.05 5.79 1.20
CA ALA A 120 -5.47 4.59 1.79
C ALA A 120 -5.46 3.45 0.76
N PRO A 121 -4.35 2.71 0.62
CA PRO A 121 -4.39 1.40 -0.02
C PRO A 121 -5.35 0.47 0.73
N GLU A 122 -5.97 -0.48 0.02
CA GLU A 122 -6.94 -1.39 0.63
C GLU A 122 -6.29 -2.26 1.70
N ALA A 123 -6.81 -2.16 2.92
CA ALA A 123 -6.33 -2.92 4.06
C ALA A 123 -7.48 -3.69 4.71
N ALA A 124 -7.22 -4.93 5.13
CA ALA A 124 -8.23 -5.79 5.73
C ALA A 124 -7.66 -6.70 6.82
N LEU A 125 -8.53 -7.20 7.70
CA LEU A 125 -8.19 -8.17 8.75
C LEU A 125 -8.04 -9.62 8.24
N ALA A 126 -8.49 -9.87 7.01
CA ALA A 126 -8.35 -11.14 6.32
C ALA A 126 -8.07 -10.89 4.84
N ALA A 127 -7.16 -11.67 4.27
CA ALA A 127 -6.79 -11.53 2.87
C ALA A 127 -8.00 -11.83 1.95
N ALA A 128 -8.25 -10.92 1.00
CA ALA A 128 -9.23 -11.03 -0.07
C ALA A 128 -8.56 -10.64 -1.40
N ASN A 129 -9.28 -10.77 -2.52
CA ASN A 129 -8.70 -10.55 -3.85
C ASN A 129 -8.20 -9.12 -4.11
N ASP A 130 -8.77 -8.15 -3.41
CA ASP A 130 -8.47 -6.72 -3.51
C ASP A 130 -7.65 -6.17 -2.33
N THR A 131 -7.33 -7.01 -1.34
CA THR A 131 -6.54 -6.61 -0.18
C THR A 131 -5.08 -6.39 -0.56
N GLU A 132 -4.57 -5.18 -0.35
CA GLU A 132 -3.16 -4.85 -0.55
C GLU A 132 -2.35 -5.03 0.74
N TYR A 133 -2.96 -4.72 1.90
CA TYR A 133 -2.33 -4.85 3.22
C TYR A 133 -3.17 -5.72 4.15
N LEU A 134 -2.57 -6.73 4.72
CA LEU A 134 -3.17 -7.52 5.79
C LEU A 134 -2.84 -6.88 7.14
N VAL A 135 -3.86 -6.61 7.93
CA VAL A 135 -3.72 -5.93 9.22
C VAL A 135 -3.68 -6.92 10.35
N GLY A 136 -2.62 -6.86 11.14
CA GLY A 136 -2.38 -7.73 12.28
C GLY A 136 -1.73 -6.98 13.44
N LEU A 137 -1.07 -7.75 14.29
CA LEU A 137 -0.26 -7.28 15.41
C LEU A 137 1.11 -7.96 15.39
N SER A 138 2.14 -7.19 15.63
CA SER A 138 3.49 -7.66 15.96
C SER A 138 3.77 -7.31 17.42
N GLY A 139 3.57 -8.28 18.32
CA GLY A 139 3.62 -8.01 19.76
C GLY A 139 2.48 -7.09 20.22
N ASN A 140 2.81 -5.85 20.60
CA ASN A 140 1.85 -4.80 21.02
C ASN A 140 1.75 -3.66 19.99
N ASP A 141 2.24 -3.86 18.77
CA ASP A 141 2.29 -2.87 17.71
C ASP A 141 1.34 -3.25 16.57
N CYS A 142 0.90 -2.25 15.80
CA CYS A 142 0.13 -2.49 14.60
C CYS A 142 1.06 -2.96 13.48
N GLU A 143 0.75 -4.09 12.86
CA GLU A 143 1.46 -4.65 11.72
C GLU A 143 0.58 -4.59 10.46
N TYR A 144 1.16 -4.11 9.39
CA TYR A 144 0.55 -4.03 8.07
C TYR A 144 1.46 -4.77 7.08
N GLU A 145 1.08 -6.02 6.76
CA GLU A 145 1.82 -6.88 5.83
C GLU A 145 1.36 -6.59 4.39
N TYR A 146 2.30 -6.26 3.51
CA TYR A 146 2.03 -6.03 2.10
C TYR A 146 1.93 -7.36 1.35
N LEU A 147 0.80 -7.60 0.66
CA LEU A 147 0.50 -8.88 0.04
C LEU A 147 0.93 -9.00 -1.43
N LEU A 148 1.07 -7.86 -2.15
CA LEU A 148 1.26 -7.89 -3.60
C LEU A 148 2.70 -8.21 -4.04
N ASP A 149 3.69 -8.17 -3.12
CA ASP A 149 5.07 -8.56 -3.41
C ASP A 149 5.34 -10.05 -3.11
N GLU A 150 4.42 -10.72 -2.39
CA GLU A 150 4.55 -12.12 -1.95
C GLU A 150 5.85 -12.39 -1.16
N GLN A 151 6.49 -11.33 -0.62
CA GLN A 151 7.77 -11.40 0.09
C GLN A 151 7.63 -11.17 1.59
N GLY A 152 6.44 -10.79 2.04
CA GLY A 152 6.17 -10.51 3.46
C GLY A 152 6.80 -9.22 3.93
N SER A 153 6.82 -8.19 3.08
CA SER A 153 7.22 -6.84 3.47
C SER A 153 6.20 -6.25 4.45
N THR A 154 6.67 -5.56 5.50
CA THR A 154 5.80 -5.07 6.57
C THR A 154 6.04 -3.60 6.90
N ILE A 155 4.99 -2.92 7.35
CA ILE A 155 5.01 -1.63 8.03
C ILE A 155 4.52 -1.88 9.46
N ILE A 156 5.30 -1.52 10.45
CA ILE A 156 4.94 -1.64 11.87
C ILE A 156 4.80 -0.24 12.46
N TYR A 157 3.70 -0.01 13.15
CA TYR A 157 3.43 1.21 13.91
C TYR A 157 3.38 0.91 15.40
N ASP A 158 4.37 1.41 16.12
CA ASP A 158 4.42 1.39 17.58
C ASP A 158 3.48 2.48 18.14
N THR A 159 2.40 2.05 18.77
CA THR A 159 1.39 2.96 19.33
C THR A 159 1.84 3.66 20.62
N ASP A 160 2.92 3.21 21.24
CA ASP A 160 3.43 3.79 22.48
C ASP A 160 4.42 4.93 22.19
N THR A 161 5.21 4.81 21.12
CA THR A 161 6.25 5.78 20.75
C THR A 161 5.91 6.61 19.52
N GLY A 162 4.97 6.17 18.70
CA GLY A 162 4.63 6.79 17.42
C GLY A 162 5.61 6.45 16.30
N GLU A 163 6.56 5.53 16.54
CA GLU A 163 7.55 5.13 15.56
C GLU A 163 6.94 4.24 14.47
N ILE A 164 7.39 4.44 13.23
CA ILE A 164 7.02 3.58 12.11
C ILE A 164 8.28 2.94 11.56
N THR A 165 8.31 1.61 11.60
CA THR A 165 9.38 0.79 11.05
C THR A 165 8.90 0.08 9.79
N THR A 166 9.72 0.06 8.74
CA THR A 166 9.39 -0.60 7.48
C THR A 166 10.45 -1.65 7.16
N THR A 167 10.03 -2.89 6.97
CA THR A 167 10.86 -3.99 6.49
C THR A 167 10.45 -4.31 5.06
N ILE A 168 11.39 -4.25 4.13
CA ILE A 168 11.20 -4.59 2.72
C ILE A 168 12.11 -5.78 2.42
N ASN A 169 11.51 -6.88 1.99
CA ASN A 169 12.19 -8.14 1.68
C ASN A 169 12.43 -8.29 0.17
#